data_7d7670739d72d42f17e7c14d37d16d88
#
_entry.id   7d7670739d72d42f17e7c14d37d16d88
#
_cell.length_a   1.000
_cell.length_b   1.000
_cell.length_c   1.000
_cell.angle_alpha   90.00
_cell.angle_beta   90.00
_cell.angle_gamma   90.00
#
_symmetry.space_group_name_H-M   'P 1'
#
loop_
_entity.id
_entity.type
_entity.pdbx_description
1 polymer ?
#
loop_
_entity_poly.entity_id
_entity_poly.type
_entity_poly.pdbx_seq_one_letter_code
_entity_poly.pdbx_strand_id
1 'polypeptide(L)'
;QHFIPPPFGLLKNTFSVFPGEIVKLDEHGKLEKTRYWSFPKFENSIMDYNDAKNIIENEIQNSVKEQLLSDVPLGAFLSGGVDSPLICNYAKNYITGDFNTFSIGSDSEIHDETHQSSQYARALNTKHHIEKMTSENSFAYIDDILRRAGEPIGDSSILPTWKLSNVASSKVTVILSGDGADELFFGYERFKSI
;
A
#
# COMPACT_ATOMS: atom_id res chain seq x y z
N GLN A 1 -7.58 7.15 17.13
CA GLN A 1 -7.20 5.98 16.30
C GLN A 1 -8.13 5.92 15.09
N HIS A 2 -7.57 5.56 13.94
CA HIS A 2 -8.30 5.53 12.67
C HIS A 2 -8.92 4.15 12.36
N PHE A 3 -8.72 3.17 13.23
CA PHE A 3 -9.17 1.78 13.08
C PHE A 3 -9.41 1.13 14.44
N ILE A 4 -10.02 -0.05 14.44
CA ILE A 4 -10.22 -0.87 15.65
C ILE A 4 -8.99 -1.78 15.82
N PRO A 5 -8.14 -1.55 16.85
CA PRO A 5 -6.92 -2.33 17.00
C PRO A 5 -7.22 -3.77 17.45
N PRO A 6 -6.51 -4.76 16.93
CA PRO A 6 -6.59 -6.13 17.45
C PRO A 6 -6.24 -6.20 18.96
N PRO A 7 -6.87 -7.07 19.73
CA PRO A 7 -7.82 -8.11 19.31
C PRO A 7 -9.30 -7.68 19.29
N PHE A 8 -9.59 -6.40 19.39
CA PHE A 8 -10.97 -5.92 19.51
C PHE A 8 -11.70 -6.01 18.17
N GLY A 9 -12.96 -6.36 18.25
CA GLY A 9 -13.89 -6.32 17.12
C GLY A 9 -14.95 -5.24 17.30
N LEU A 10 -15.66 -4.91 16.24
CA LEU A 10 -16.74 -3.90 16.24
C LEU A 10 -17.93 -4.27 17.14
N LEU A 11 -18.26 -5.55 17.19
CA LEU A 11 -19.43 -6.05 17.93
C LEU A 11 -18.99 -6.74 19.23
N LYS A 12 -19.91 -6.77 20.21
CA LYS A 12 -19.70 -7.49 21.46
C LYS A 12 -19.37 -8.97 21.17
N ASN A 13 -18.34 -9.49 21.82
CA ASN A 13 -17.86 -10.86 21.67
C ASN A 13 -17.30 -11.21 20.27
N THR A 14 -16.93 -10.21 19.46
CA THR A 14 -16.15 -10.41 18.25
C THR A 14 -14.70 -10.00 18.49
N PHE A 15 -13.79 -10.69 17.80
CA PHE A 15 -12.36 -10.47 17.96
C PHE A 15 -11.70 -10.45 16.58
N SER A 16 -10.71 -9.58 16.43
CA SER A 16 -9.81 -9.57 15.28
C SER A 16 -8.63 -10.50 15.51
N VAL A 17 -8.14 -11.12 14.45
CA VAL A 17 -6.90 -11.90 14.47
C VAL A 17 -5.72 -10.94 14.53
N PHE A 18 -4.71 -11.26 15.34
CA PHE A 18 -3.51 -10.43 15.41
C PHE A 18 -2.67 -10.54 14.13
N PRO A 19 -1.93 -9.48 13.76
CA PRO A 19 -0.91 -9.58 12.72
C PRO A 19 0.07 -10.73 13.02
N GLY A 20 0.38 -11.54 11.99
CA GLY A 20 1.25 -12.69 12.14
C GLY A 20 0.63 -13.88 12.89
N GLU A 21 -0.69 -13.93 13.08
CA GLU A 21 -1.41 -15.03 13.72
C GLU A 21 -2.28 -15.79 12.71
N ILE A 22 -2.34 -17.08 12.82
CA ILE A 22 -3.29 -17.95 12.12
C ILE A 22 -4.26 -18.50 13.16
N VAL A 23 -5.56 -18.42 12.85
CA VAL A 23 -6.63 -19.03 13.63
C VAL A 23 -7.26 -20.13 12.78
N LYS A 24 -7.22 -21.37 13.29
CA LYS A 24 -7.87 -22.53 12.68
C LYS A 24 -9.10 -22.88 13.50
N LEU A 25 -10.21 -23.11 12.82
CA LEU A 25 -11.44 -23.65 13.40
C LEU A 25 -11.67 -25.03 12.80
N ASP A 26 -11.73 -26.05 13.65
CA ASP A 26 -12.06 -27.41 13.21
C ASP A 26 -13.58 -27.65 13.11
N GLU A 27 -13.96 -28.81 12.59
CA GLU A 27 -15.36 -29.21 12.41
C GLU A 27 -16.13 -29.38 13.73
N HIS A 28 -15.41 -29.47 14.85
CA HIS A 28 -16.00 -29.58 16.21
C HIS A 28 -16.10 -28.21 16.91
N GLY A 29 -15.72 -27.12 16.22
CA GLY A 29 -15.73 -25.79 16.80
C GLY A 29 -14.54 -25.46 17.69
N LYS A 30 -13.48 -26.27 17.69
CA LYS A 30 -12.24 -26.02 18.45
C LYS A 30 -11.40 -24.99 17.69
N LEU A 31 -11.00 -23.94 18.40
CA LEU A 31 -10.09 -22.92 17.91
C LEU A 31 -8.65 -23.22 18.30
N GLU A 32 -7.76 -23.18 17.31
CA GLU A 32 -6.31 -23.23 17.51
C GLU A 32 -5.69 -21.96 16.95
N LYS A 33 -4.81 -21.33 17.76
CA LYS A 33 -4.10 -20.11 17.40
C LYS A 33 -2.62 -20.38 17.32
N THR A 34 -2.00 -19.98 16.20
CA THR A 34 -0.57 -20.11 15.98
C THR A 34 -0.01 -18.78 15.50
N ARG A 35 1.00 -18.28 16.20
CA ARG A 35 1.75 -17.10 15.74
C ARG A 35 2.91 -17.56 14.87
N TYR A 36 2.86 -17.22 13.58
CA TYR A 36 3.91 -17.59 12.61
C TYR A 36 4.93 -16.46 12.39
N TRP A 37 4.57 -15.23 12.79
CA TRP A 37 5.44 -14.06 12.65
C TRP A 37 5.22 -13.07 13.80
N SER A 38 6.28 -12.37 14.18
CA SER A 38 6.23 -11.21 15.06
C SER A 38 7.30 -10.21 14.64
N PHE A 39 7.12 -8.95 15.01
CA PHE A 39 8.19 -7.97 14.80
C PHE A 39 9.48 -8.46 15.47
N PRO A 40 10.63 -8.35 14.76
CA PRO A 40 11.92 -8.63 15.35
C PRO A 40 12.14 -7.71 16.55
N LYS A 41 12.86 -8.22 17.55
CA LYS A 41 13.28 -7.37 18.66
C LYS A 41 14.26 -6.34 18.14
N PHE A 42 14.15 -5.12 18.66
CA PHE A 42 15.12 -4.08 18.37
C PHE A 42 16.49 -4.53 18.90
N GLU A 43 17.46 -4.60 18.01
CA GLU A 43 18.86 -4.87 18.35
C GLU A 43 19.70 -3.71 17.84
N ASN A 44 20.56 -3.16 18.70
CA ASN A 44 21.52 -2.16 18.28
C ASN A 44 22.54 -2.82 17.35
N SER A 45 22.36 -2.60 16.06
CA SER A 45 23.33 -3.00 15.04
C SER A 45 24.18 -1.79 14.68
N ILE A 46 25.49 -1.91 14.86
CA ILE A 46 26.45 -0.93 14.34
C ILE A 46 26.78 -1.41 12.92
N MET A 47 26.03 -0.94 11.95
CA MET A 47 26.26 -1.23 10.53
C MET A 47 26.72 0.05 9.84
N ASP A 48 27.68 -0.04 8.93
CA ASP A 48 28.05 1.07 8.06
C ASP A 48 26.87 1.48 7.18
N TYR A 49 26.74 2.78 6.91
CA TYR A 49 25.64 3.32 6.12
C TYR A 49 25.54 2.71 4.72
N ASN A 50 26.69 2.51 4.05
CA ASN A 50 26.70 1.97 2.70
C ASN A 50 26.32 0.49 2.68
N ASP A 51 26.74 -0.26 3.71
CA ASP A 51 26.35 -1.67 3.87
C ASP A 51 24.84 -1.77 4.12
N ALA A 52 24.30 -0.97 5.03
CA ALA A 52 22.87 -0.92 5.29
C ALA A 52 22.07 -0.55 4.03
N LYS A 53 22.53 0.48 3.30
CA LYS A 53 21.89 0.89 2.05
C LYS A 53 21.87 -0.23 1.02
N ASN A 54 22.99 -0.92 0.81
CA ASN A 54 23.10 -2.01 -0.15
C ASN A 54 22.19 -3.19 0.23
N ILE A 55 22.09 -3.53 1.50
CA ILE A 55 21.21 -4.58 1.99
C ILE A 55 19.76 -4.20 1.73
N ILE A 56 19.33 -2.99 2.13
CA ILE A 56 17.96 -2.51 1.95
C ILE A 56 17.60 -2.49 0.46
N GLU A 57 18.49 -1.98 -0.40
CA GLU A 57 18.26 -1.93 -1.83
C GLU A 57 18.04 -3.33 -2.43
N ASN A 58 18.86 -4.30 -2.05
CA ASN A 58 18.73 -5.67 -2.50
C ASN A 58 17.43 -6.32 -1.99
N GLU A 59 17.07 -6.10 -0.73
CA GLU A 59 15.85 -6.67 -0.15
C GLU A 59 14.59 -6.08 -0.80
N ILE A 60 14.53 -4.77 -1.04
CA ILE A 60 13.42 -4.13 -1.75
C ILE A 60 13.32 -4.69 -3.18
N GLN A 61 14.44 -4.78 -3.88
CA GLN A 61 14.46 -5.30 -5.25
C GLN A 61 13.99 -6.76 -5.32
N ASN A 62 14.43 -7.61 -4.40
CA ASN A 62 14.00 -9.00 -4.31
C ASN A 62 12.51 -9.10 -3.98
N SER A 63 12.03 -8.33 -3.01
CA SER A 63 10.63 -8.28 -2.63
C SER A 63 9.74 -7.87 -3.81
N VAL A 64 10.11 -6.84 -4.55
CA VAL A 64 9.39 -6.41 -5.76
C VAL A 64 9.37 -7.54 -6.78
N LYS A 65 10.53 -8.15 -7.06
CA LYS A 65 10.64 -9.26 -8.02
C LYS A 65 9.71 -10.43 -7.68
N GLU A 66 9.64 -10.81 -6.42
CA GLU A 66 8.78 -11.91 -5.96
C GLU A 66 7.29 -11.57 -6.12
N GLN A 67 6.91 -10.31 -5.87
CA GLN A 67 5.53 -9.85 -6.00
C GLN A 67 5.07 -9.63 -7.45
N LEU A 68 5.99 -9.64 -8.41
CA LEU A 68 5.65 -9.57 -9.84
C LEU A 68 5.20 -10.92 -10.43
N LEU A 69 5.32 -12.01 -9.68
CA LEU A 69 4.83 -13.31 -10.12
C LEU A 69 3.30 -13.31 -10.11
N SER A 70 2.70 -13.17 -11.28
CA SER A 70 1.25 -13.05 -11.43
C SER A 70 0.78 -13.67 -12.75
N ASP A 71 -0.32 -14.42 -12.69
CA ASP A 71 -0.99 -15.00 -13.88
C ASP A 71 -2.00 -14.02 -14.51
N VAL A 72 -2.10 -12.82 -14.00
CA VAL A 72 -3.05 -11.78 -14.44
C VAL A 72 -2.34 -10.45 -14.68
N PRO A 73 -2.95 -9.51 -15.43
CA PRO A 73 -2.37 -8.20 -15.67
C PRO A 73 -2.06 -7.47 -14.36
N LEU A 74 -0.83 -6.95 -14.27
CA LEU A 74 -0.30 -6.26 -13.11
C LEU A 74 0.03 -4.80 -13.46
N GLY A 75 -0.18 -3.90 -12.52
CA GLY A 75 0.17 -2.49 -12.57
C GLY A 75 0.72 -1.98 -11.25
N ALA A 76 0.92 -0.68 -11.13
CA ALA A 76 1.34 -0.06 -9.89
C ALA A 76 0.67 1.30 -9.65
N PHE A 77 0.46 1.65 -8.40
CA PHE A 77 0.19 3.02 -8.01
C PHE A 77 1.49 3.83 -8.09
N LEU A 78 1.39 5.06 -8.57
CA LEU A 78 2.54 5.94 -8.76
C LEU A 78 2.18 7.33 -8.25
N SER A 79 2.76 7.73 -7.12
CA SER A 79 2.61 9.07 -6.54
C SER A 79 3.77 9.99 -6.93
N GLY A 80 3.73 11.22 -6.44
CA GLY A 80 4.84 12.17 -6.52
C GLY A 80 5.90 11.98 -5.44
N GLY A 81 5.71 11.06 -4.48
CA GLY A 81 6.64 10.76 -3.41
C GLY A 81 7.89 9.99 -3.85
N VAL A 82 8.52 9.29 -2.91
CA VAL A 82 9.76 8.53 -3.14
C VAL A 82 9.49 7.03 -3.28
N ASP A 83 8.59 6.48 -2.47
CA ASP A 83 8.42 5.04 -2.31
C ASP A 83 7.82 4.38 -3.53
N SER A 84 6.67 4.88 -4.03
CA SER A 84 6.02 4.29 -5.19
C SER A 84 6.84 4.39 -6.48
N PRO A 85 7.57 5.50 -6.78
CA PRO A 85 8.48 5.52 -7.92
C PRO A 85 9.64 4.52 -7.79
N LEU A 86 10.15 4.30 -6.59
CA LEU A 86 11.20 3.32 -6.33
C LEU A 86 10.70 1.89 -6.64
N ILE A 87 9.52 1.53 -6.15
CA ILE A 87 8.87 0.26 -6.45
C ILE A 87 8.65 0.11 -7.96
N CYS A 88 8.11 1.15 -8.62
CA CYS A 88 7.90 1.14 -10.08
C CYS A 88 9.21 0.98 -10.86
N ASN A 89 10.30 1.61 -10.39
CA ASN A 89 11.62 1.50 -11.02
C ASN A 89 12.15 0.06 -10.97
N TYR A 90 12.07 -0.60 -9.82
CA TYR A 90 12.47 -2.00 -9.72
C TYR A 90 11.55 -2.93 -10.51
N ALA A 91 10.23 -2.71 -10.45
CA ALA A 91 9.27 -3.50 -11.21
C ALA A 91 9.54 -3.42 -12.72
N LYS A 92 9.86 -2.24 -13.24
CA LYS A 92 10.14 -2.02 -14.66
C LYS A 92 11.29 -2.87 -15.19
N ASN A 93 12.26 -3.23 -14.36
CA ASN A 93 13.40 -4.08 -14.76
C ASN A 93 12.97 -5.52 -15.11
N TYR A 94 11.82 -5.95 -14.63
CA TYR A 94 11.32 -7.33 -14.79
C TYR A 94 10.09 -7.43 -15.69
N ILE A 95 9.37 -6.32 -15.89
CA ILE A 95 8.16 -6.30 -16.72
C ILE A 95 8.54 -6.08 -18.17
N THR A 96 8.18 -7.04 -19.02
CA THR A 96 8.28 -6.94 -20.48
C THR A 96 6.96 -6.41 -21.05
N GLY A 97 7.02 -5.38 -21.92
CA GLY A 97 5.83 -4.78 -22.50
C GLY A 97 5.26 -3.60 -21.71
N ASP A 98 3.94 -3.39 -21.84
CA ASP A 98 3.25 -2.27 -21.22
C ASP A 98 3.16 -2.44 -19.70
N PHE A 99 3.69 -1.47 -18.97
CA PHE A 99 3.52 -1.39 -17.52
C PHE A 99 2.54 -0.26 -17.20
N ASN A 100 1.36 -0.61 -16.70
CA ASN A 100 0.35 0.36 -16.34
C ASN A 100 0.65 0.96 -14.97
N THR A 101 0.66 2.29 -14.88
CA THR A 101 0.78 3.02 -13.61
C THR A 101 -0.39 3.96 -13.44
N PHE A 102 -0.79 4.18 -12.19
CA PHE A 102 -2.00 4.93 -11.86
C PHE A 102 -1.72 5.97 -10.80
N SER A 103 -2.21 7.19 -11.02
CA SER A 103 -2.15 8.31 -10.07
C SER A 103 -3.51 8.93 -9.90
N ILE A 104 -3.72 9.54 -8.73
CA ILE A 104 -4.88 10.36 -8.47
C ILE A 104 -4.45 11.82 -8.31
N GLY A 105 -5.14 12.72 -9.02
CA GLY A 105 -5.00 14.16 -8.87
C GLY A 105 -6.05 14.73 -7.93
N SER A 106 -5.77 15.91 -7.44
CA SER A 106 -6.66 16.70 -6.57
C SER A 106 -7.04 18.02 -7.24
N ASP A 107 -8.14 18.61 -6.78
CA ASP A 107 -8.47 20.00 -7.09
C ASP A 107 -7.71 21.01 -6.21
N SER A 108 -7.00 20.52 -5.19
CA SER A 108 -6.09 21.29 -4.35
C SER A 108 -4.68 21.25 -4.91
N GLU A 109 -4.15 22.37 -5.36
CA GLU A 109 -2.78 22.49 -5.87
C GLU A 109 -1.71 22.01 -4.87
N ILE A 110 -1.97 22.13 -3.57
CA ILE A 110 -1.05 21.71 -2.51
C ILE A 110 -0.94 20.18 -2.43
N HIS A 111 -2.00 19.48 -2.78
CA HIS A 111 -2.09 18.01 -2.68
C HIS A 111 -2.08 17.31 -4.04
N ASP A 112 -1.94 18.07 -5.13
CA ASP A 112 -1.88 17.48 -6.47
C ASP A 112 -0.44 17.11 -6.84
N GLU A 113 -0.15 15.82 -6.78
CA GLU A 113 1.16 15.25 -7.13
C GLU A 113 1.24 14.78 -8.59
N THR A 114 0.24 15.07 -9.41
CA THR A 114 0.16 14.54 -10.79
C THR A 114 1.29 15.03 -11.68
N HIS A 115 1.85 16.21 -11.41
CA HIS A 115 3.00 16.72 -12.13
C HIS A 115 4.24 15.83 -11.92
N GLN A 116 4.57 15.52 -10.67
CA GLN A 116 5.71 14.69 -10.29
C GLN A 116 5.53 13.25 -10.75
N SER A 117 4.36 12.65 -10.49
CA SER A 117 4.08 11.28 -10.93
C SER A 117 4.16 11.14 -12.46
N SER A 118 3.73 12.16 -13.21
CA SER A 118 3.87 12.19 -14.68
C SER A 118 5.33 12.27 -15.12
N GLN A 119 6.20 12.95 -14.38
CA GLN A 119 7.64 12.99 -14.68
C GLN A 119 8.27 11.61 -14.46
N TYR A 120 7.95 10.96 -13.33
CA TYR A 120 8.40 9.59 -13.06
C TYR A 120 7.89 8.59 -14.12
N ALA A 121 6.61 8.67 -14.46
CA ALA A 121 6.02 7.81 -15.48
C ALA A 121 6.72 7.91 -16.85
N ARG A 122 7.06 9.15 -17.27
CA ARG A 122 7.85 9.38 -18.48
C ARG A 122 9.26 8.81 -18.38
N ALA A 123 9.94 9.04 -17.27
CA ALA A 123 11.29 8.53 -17.05
C ALA A 123 11.33 6.99 -17.05
N LEU A 124 10.32 6.35 -16.48
CA LEU A 124 10.18 4.90 -16.40
C LEU A 124 9.54 4.29 -17.67
N ASN A 125 9.09 5.11 -18.61
CA ASN A 125 8.38 4.68 -19.83
C ASN A 125 7.21 3.74 -19.49
N THR A 126 6.30 4.21 -18.61
CA THR A 126 5.10 3.48 -18.21
C THR A 126 3.87 4.00 -18.95
N LYS A 127 2.83 3.18 -19.05
CA LYS A 127 1.51 3.59 -19.54
C LYS A 127 0.74 4.20 -18.37
N HIS A 128 0.87 5.52 -18.22
CA HIS A 128 0.39 6.24 -17.05
C HIS A 128 -1.06 6.68 -17.21
N HIS A 129 -1.85 6.45 -16.18
CA HIS A 129 -3.26 6.82 -16.08
C HIS A 129 -3.45 7.74 -14.89
N ILE A 130 -4.00 8.91 -15.16
CA ILE A 130 -4.31 9.90 -14.12
C ILE A 130 -5.82 10.02 -14.01
N GLU A 131 -6.34 9.87 -12.82
CA GLU A 131 -7.73 10.14 -12.49
C GLU A 131 -7.79 11.35 -11.56
N LYS A 132 -8.79 12.20 -11.71
CA LYS A 132 -8.97 13.39 -10.88
C LYS A 132 -10.08 13.15 -9.86
N MET A 133 -9.79 13.44 -8.61
CA MET A 133 -10.75 13.47 -7.53
C MET A 133 -11.03 14.92 -7.15
N THR A 134 -12.30 15.29 -7.12
CA THR A 134 -12.73 16.62 -6.69
C THR A 134 -13.47 16.53 -5.36
N SER A 135 -13.48 17.63 -4.62
CA SER A 135 -14.20 17.70 -3.34
C SER A 135 -15.69 17.39 -3.52
N GLU A 136 -16.27 17.76 -4.66
CA GLU A 136 -17.69 17.51 -4.95
C GLU A 136 -18.01 16.02 -5.14
N ASN A 137 -17.11 15.26 -5.78
CA ASN A 137 -17.39 13.86 -6.09
C ASN A 137 -16.91 12.88 -5.02
N SER A 138 -16.14 13.36 -4.02
CA SER A 138 -15.58 12.52 -2.96
C SER A 138 -16.67 11.84 -2.14
N PHE A 139 -17.73 12.57 -1.80
CA PHE A 139 -18.81 12.06 -0.97
C PHE A 139 -19.72 11.05 -1.67
N ALA A 140 -19.77 11.05 -2.99
CA ALA A 140 -20.61 10.14 -3.76
C ALA A 140 -20.24 8.65 -3.54
N TYR A 141 -19.02 8.38 -3.09
CA TYR A 141 -18.50 7.01 -2.93
C TYR A 141 -18.55 6.49 -1.49
N ILE A 142 -18.91 7.33 -0.52
CA ILE A 142 -18.85 6.98 0.92
C ILE A 142 -19.69 5.74 1.23
N ASP A 143 -20.91 5.67 0.75
CA ASP A 143 -21.80 4.53 1.04
C ASP A 143 -21.24 3.22 0.49
N ASP A 144 -20.62 3.25 -0.69
CA ASP A 144 -20.03 2.06 -1.30
C ASP A 144 -18.75 1.64 -0.56
N ILE A 145 -17.94 2.61 -0.16
CA ILE A 145 -16.74 2.40 0.66
C ILE A 145 -17.13 1.76 2.00
N LEU A 146 -18.08 2.34 2.73
CA LEU A 146 -18.49 1.84 4.03
C LEU A 146 -19.07 0.42 3.97
N ARG A 147 -19.81 0.11 2.91
CA ARG A 147 -20.33 -1.25 2.71
C ARG A 147 -19.23 -2.29 2.47
N ARG A 148 -18.12 -1.89 1.84
CA ARG A 148 -17.01 -2.79 1.49
C ARG A 148 -15.95 -2.86 2.58
N ALA A 149 -15.79 -1.81 3.38
CA ALA A 149 -14.79 -1.74 4.44
C ALA A 149 -15.05 -2.75 5.59
N GLY A 150 -16.32 -3.12 5.81
CA GLY A 150 -16.71 -4.08 6.84
C GLY A 150 -16.63 -3.55 8.27
N GLU A 151 -15.90 -2.47 8.51
CA GLU A 151 -15.78 -1.80 9.80
C GLU A 151 -15.58 -0.28 9.61
N PRO A 152 -15.82 0.54 10.64
CA PRO A 152 -15.55 1.97 10.58
C PRO A 152 -14.05 2.25 10.42
N ILE A 153 -13.71 2.98 9.36
CA ILE A 153 -12.36 3.46 9.09
C ILE A 153 -12.37 4.98 9.21
N GLY A 154 -11.52 5.52 10.07
CA GLY A 154 -11.38 6.96 10.29
C GLY A 154 -10.25 7.61 9.48
N ASP A 155 -9.76 6.94 8.43
CA ASP A 155 -8.70 7.43 7.54
C ASP A 155 -9.30 7.96 6.24
N SER A 156 -9.12 9.26 5.99
CA SER A 156 -9.63 9.91 4.78
C SER A 156 -8.94 9.46 3.50
N SER A 157 -7.75 8.85 3.59
CA SER A 157 -7.03 8.30 2.44
C SER A 157 -7.76 7.16 1.73
N ILE A 158 -8.75 6.56 2.40
CA ILE A 158 -9.60 5.52 1.80
C ILE A 158 -10.37 6.04 0.57
N LEU A 159 -10.74 7.33 0.54
CA LEU A 159 -11.48 7.94 -0.56
C LEU A 159 -10.67 7.95 -1.87
N PRO A 160 -9.46 8.56 -1.91
CA PRO A 160 -8.63 8.53 -3.10
C PRO A 160 -8.16 7.12 -3.45
N THR A 161 -7.84 6.28 -2.46
CA THR A 161 -7.45 4.88 -2.70
C THR A 161 -8.57 4.07 -3.34
N TRP A 162 -9.82 4.23 -2.89
CA TRP A 162 -10.97 3.57 -3.49
C TRP A 162 -11.16 3.99 -4.96
N LYS A 163 -11.13 5.30 -5.22
CA LYS A 163 -11.29 5.84 -6.58
C LYS A 163 -10.20 5.33 -7.51
N LEU A 164 -8.95 5.37 -7.06
CA LEU A 164 -7.80 4.91 -7.83
C LEU A 164 -7.87 3.41 -8.11
N SER A 165 -8.23 2.61 -7.10
CA SER A 165 -8.42 1.17 -7.24
C SER A 165 -9.53 0.82 -8.22
N ASN A 166 -10.63 1.57 -8.22
CA ASN A 166 -11.74 1.37 -9.16
C ASN A 166 -11.31 1.63 -10.61
N VAL A 167 -10.52 2.67 -10.85
CA VAL A 167 -9.97 2.94 -12.19
C VAL A 167 -8.97 1.87 -12.60
N ALA A 168 -8.06 1.48 -11.71
CA ALA A 168 -7.05 0.47 -11.97
C ALA A 168 -7.67 -0.89 -12.30
N SER A 169 -8.73 -1.29 -11.59
CA SER A 169 -9.42 -2.59 -11.79
C SER A 169 -10.01 -2.77 -13.19
N SER A 170 -10.23 -1.69 -13.93
CA SER A 170 -10.67 -1.76 -15.33
C SER A 170 -9.55 -2.19 -16.31
N LYS A 171 -8.30 -2.19 -15.87
CA LYS A 171 -7.12 -2.42 -16.73
C LYS A 171 -6.23 -3.56 -16.24
N VAL A 172 -6.13 -3.70 -14.92
CA VAL A 172 -5.25 -4.69 -14.27
C VAL A 172 -5.98 -5.33 -13.09
N THR A 173 -5.53 -6.52 -12.69
CA THR A 173 -6.12 -7.26 -11.57
C THR A 173 -5.28 -7.14 -10.31
N VAL A 174 -3.97 -6.95 -10.48
CA VAL A 174 -3.01 -6.81 -9.37
C VAL A 174 -2.35 -5.43 -9.44
N ILE A 175 -2.18 -4.81 -8.28
CA ILE A 175 -1.51 -3.51 -8.12
C ILE A 175 -0.39 -3.63 -7.10
N LEU A 176 0.79 -3.17 -7.46
CA LEU A 176 1.87 -2.86 -6.53
C LEU A 176 1.69 -1.46 -5.96
N SER A 177 2.00 -1.27 -4.70
CA SER A 177 2.02 0.05 -4.05
C SER A 177 3.28 0.25 -3.21
N GLY A 178 3.55 1.49 -2.81
CA GLY A 178 4.60 1.84 -1.85
C GLY A 178 4.15 1.80 -0.39
N ASP A 179 2.92 1.32 -0.12
CA ASP A 179 2.36 1.29 1.22
C ASP A 179 3.21 0.46 2.19
N GLY A 180 3.37 0.95 3.41
CA GLY A 180 4.20 0.34 4.44
C GLY A 180 5.64 0.87 4.50
N ALA A 181 6.09 1.64 3.53
CA ALA A 181 7.44 2.21 3.54
C ALA A 181 7.62 3.23 4.67
N ASP A 182 6.67 4.13 4.87
CA ASP A 182 6.72 5.12 5.95
C ASP A 182 6.75 4.47 7.34
N GLU A 183 6.06 3.35 7.52
CA GLU A 183 6.05 2.58 8.76
C GLU A 183 7.40 1.92 9.03
N LEU A 184 8.07 1.42 7.99
CA LEU A 184 9.36 0.73 8.10
C LEU A 184 10.54 1.69 8.19
N PHE A 185 10.49 2.80 7.45
CA PHE A 185 11.61 3.73 7.29
C PHE A 185 11.38 5.07 7.99
N PHE A 186 10.38 5.18 8.85
CA PHE A 186 10.07 6.39 9.62
C PHE A 186 9.79 7.62 8.75
N GLY A 187 9.10 7.45 7.63
CA GLY A 187 8.83 8.50 6.65
C GLY A 187 7.84 9.57 7.11
N TYR A 188 6.93 9.25 8.03
CA TYR A 188 5.93 10.21 8.50
C TYR A 188 6.53 11.35 9.31
N GLU A 189 6.05 12.57 9.06
CA GLU A 189 6.47 13.77 9.82
C GLU A 189 6.30 13.60 11.34
N ARG A 190 5.29 12.88 11.79
CA ARG A 190 5.04 12.59 13.21
C ARG A 190 6.21 11.86 13.91
N PHE A 191 7.02 11.11 13.16
CA PHE A 191 8.20 10.44 13.72
C PHE A 191 9.36 11.40 14.02
N LYS A 192 9.38 12.58 13.38
CA LYS A 192 10.40 13.61 13.64
C LYS A 192 10.20 14.32 14.98
N SER A 193 9.05 14.12 15.61
CA SER A 193 8.69 14.77 16.87
C SER A 193 8.93 13.90 18.11
N ILE A 194 9.51 12.71 17.93
CA ILE A 194 9.88 11.76 18.98
C ILE A 194 11.38 11.82 19.21
#